data_c535886b11338c8e2625320c36a44fdd
#
_entry.id   c535886b11338c8e2625320c36a44fdd
#
_cell.length_a   1.000
_cell.length_b   1.000
_cell.length_c   1.000
_cell.angle_alpha   90.00
_cell.angle_beta   90.00
_cell.angle_gamma   90.00
#
_symmetry.space_group_name_H-M   'P 1'
#
loop_
_entity.id
_entity.type
_entity.pdbx_description
1 polymer ?
#
loop_
_entity_poly.entity_id
_entity_poly.type
_entity_poly.pdbx_seq_one_letter_code
_entity_poly.pdbx_strand_id
1 'polypeptide(L)'
;MRSILQDPDSSSWPDSGAELSTQDVGRLIYASISAVDGPVLDEMRRIRDHAVVHNAEHGLRVALMHKCGWFVEWIEGPMAGIHALVERVALDPRHRSLKVVHESVGQPRLFKPWIGSIAQSTESAGEFARRVMALHERHVRGKGYEPASVWRSLCSPLPGHVEVAAAREGTYQRVMMMSARQTGAFDLLRWLAHETRGRVAHRRFAGSVHDALDVESDYLDLPDQGPQGRRLIANARKGLAMGVTHAFLPDHAAVVLLLDADAGQSLRLLERLLVVCQQVRHRPAIIGLGADGWFVPELQTATETRGLPWLEARTGDGEPKHARLWGALKTVLDRLG
;
A
#
# COMPACT_ATOMS: atom_id res chain seq x y z
N MET A 1 11.95 -36.99 -10.95
CA MET A 1 12.08 -36.39 -9.59
C MET A 1 11.33 -35.07 -9.59
N ARG A 2 10.17 -35.05 -8.96
CA ARG A 2 9.31 -33.86 -8.85
C ARG A 2 9.87 -32.97 -7.76
N SER A 3 10.29 -31.77 -8.11
CA SER A 3 10.64 -30.74 -7.13
C SER A 3 9.39 -30.00 -6.74
N ILE A 4 8.96 -30.24 -5.55
CA ILE A 4 7.87 -29.56 -4.86
C ILE A 4 8.52 -28.33 -4.21
N LEU A 5 8.31 -27.18 -4.80
CA LEU A 5 8.26 -25.90 -4.08
C LEU A 5 6.98 -25.22 -4.51
N GLN A 6 5.87 -25.72 -4.03
CA GLN A 6 4.65 -24.91 -3.95
C GLN A 6 4.93 -23.79 -2.98
N ASP A 7 5.00 -22.58 -3.52
CA ASP A 7 5.02 -21.34 -2.75
C ASP A 7 3.70 -21.29 -1.97
N PRO A 8 3.70 -21.34 -0.63
CA PRO A 8 2.46 -21.30 0.16
C PRO A 8 1.65 -20.01 -0.03
N ASP A 9 2.19 -19.05 -0.77
CA ASP A 9 1.58 -17.75 -1.05
C ASP A 9 0.71 -17.73 -2.33
N SER A 10 0.63 -18.82 -3.10
CA SER A 10 -0.09 -18.80 -4.40
C SER A 10 -1.61 -18.70 -4.29
N SER A 11 -2.18 -19.02 -3.13
CA SER A 11 -3.64 -18.98 -2.91
C SER A 11 -4.21 -17.61 -2.56
N SER A 12 -3.36 -16.59 -2.34
CA SER A 12 -3.78 -15.24 -1.93
C SER A 12 -3.75 -14.18 -3.04
N TRP A 13 -3.34 -14.58 -4.26
CA TRP A 13 -3.25 -13.64 -5.39
C TRP A 13 -4.63 -13.45 -6.03
N PRO A 14 -4.97 -12.22 -6.46
CA PRO A 14 -6.23 -11.99 -7.16
C PRO A 14 -6.27 -12.82 -8.45
N ASP A 15 -7.40 -13.51 -8.68
CA ASP A 15 -7.67 -14.11 -9.97
C ASP A 15 -7.51 -13.07 -11.08
N SER A 16 -6.84 -13.45 -12.16
CA SER A 16 -6.43 -12.59 -13.28
C SER A 16 -7.59 -12.01 -14.11
N GLY A 17 -8.83 -12.05 -13.62
CA GLY A 17 -10.04 -11.71 -14.38
C GLY A 17 -10.91 -10.58 -13.87
N ALA A 18 -10.68 -10.04 -12.68
CA ALA A 18 -11.53 -8.96 -12.16
C ALA A 18 -11.00 -7.59 -12.63
N GLU A 19 -11.44 -7.12 -13.80
CA GLU A 19 -11.30 -5.70 -14.14
C GLU A 19 -12.07 -4.84 -13.14
N LEU A 20 -11.43 -3.75 -12.66
CA LEU A 20 -12.15 -2.73 -11.90
C LEU A 20 -13.24 -2.14 -12.79
N SER A 21 -14.45 -2.08 -12.25
CA SER A 21 -15.50 -1.27 -12.82
C SER A 21 -14.99 0.14 -13.07
N THR A 22 -15.23 0.68 -14.27
CA THR A 22 -14.93 2.09 -14.59
C THR A 22 -15.95 3.05 -13.98
N GLN A 23 -17.02 2.52 -13.37
CA GLN A 23 -18.03 3.33 -12.69
C GLN A 23 -17.55 3.78 -11.32
N ASP A 24 -17.89 5.02 -11.00
CA ASP A 24 -17.68 5.56 -9.67
C ASP A 24 -18.51 4.81 -8.64
N VAL A 25 -17.93 4.58 -7.49
CA VAL A 25 -18.54 3.88 -6.34
C VAL A 25 -18.57 4.80 -5.13
N GLY A 26 -19.46 4.50 -4.20
CA GLY A 26 -19.39 5.06 -2.86
C GLY A 26 -18.10 4.63 -2.15
N ARG A 27 -17.53 5.53 -1.36
CA ARG A 27 -16.29 5.30 -0.59
C ARG A 27 -16.48 5.91 0.79
N LEU A 28 -16.37 5.10 1.83
CA LEU A 28 -16.51 5.56 3.22
C LEU A 28 -15.38 4.98 4.07
N ILE A 29 -14.84 5.80 4.97
CA ILE A 29 -13.92 5.34 6.02
C ILE A 29 -14.50 5.78 7.37
N TYR A 30 -14.59 4.82 8.28
CA TYR A 30 -14.87 5.10 9.68
C TYR A 30 -13.78 4.55 10.60
N ALA A 31 -13.72 5.07 11.80
CA ALA A 31 -12.94 4.53 12.90
C ALA A 31 -13.85 4.34 14.13
N SER A 32 -13.65 3.25 14.88
CA SER A 32 -14.37 2.96 16.12
C SER A 32 -13.43 2.37 17.17
N ILE A 33 -13.72 2.61 18.44
CA ILE A 33 -12.97 1.98 19.52
C ILE A 33 -13.32 0.48 19.54
N SER A 34 -12.29 -0.36 19.55
CA SER A 34 -12.43 -1.81 19.68
C SER A 34 -12.87 -2.17 21.10
N ALA A 35 -13.98 -2.89 21.22
CA ALA A 35 -14.48 -3.49 22.46
C ALA A 35 -14.39 -5.03 22.43
N VAL A 36 -13.40 -5.54 21.73
CA VAL A 36 -13.13 -6.97 21.62
C VAL A 36 -12.49 -7.49 22.90
N ASP A 37 -13.10 -8.52 23.47
CA ASP A 37 -12.53 -9.28 24.59
C ASP A 37 -11.70 -10.44 24.03
N GLY A 38 -10.39 -10.44 24.29
CA GLY A 38 -9.47 -11.48 23.86
C GLY A 38 -8.57 -11.13 22.66
N PRO A 39 -7.95 -12.13 22.00
CA PRO A 39 -7.01 -11.89 20.91
C PRO A 39 -7.68 -11.28 19.69
N VAL A 40 -7.25 -10.08 19.31
CA VAL A 40 -7.79 -9.36 18.14
C VAL A 40 -7.68 -10.18 16.84
N LEU A 41 -6.61 -10.98 16.68
CA LEU A 41 -6.40 -11.80 15.50
C LEU A 41 -7.54 -12.81 15.29
N ASP A 42 -7.99 -13.44 16.37
CA ASP A 42 -9.07 -14.44 16.30
C ASP A 42 -10.40 -13.78 15.97
N GLU A 43 -10.65 -12.59 16.50
CA GLU A 43 -11.83 -11.81 16.16
C GLU A 43 -11.80 -11.34 14.70
N MET A 44 -10.67 -10.86 14.21
CA MET A 44 -10.48 -10.48 12.80
C MET A 44 -10.76 -11.67 11.85
N ARG A 45 -10.40 -12.89 12.26
CA ARG A 45 -10.70 -14.11 11.49
C ARG A 45 -12.21 -14.39 11.46
N ARG A 46 -12.91 -14.29 12.61
CA ARG A 46 -14.38 -14.47 12.69
C ARG A 46 -15.11 -13.44 11.84
N ILE A 47 -14.70 -12.16 11.93
CA ILE A 47 -15.26 -11.09 11.10
C ILE A 47 -15.07 -11.43 9.62
N ARG A 48 -13.87 -11.85 9.21
CA ARG A 48 -13.56 -12.23 7.82
C ARG A 48 -14.51 -13.30 7.31
N ASP A 49 -14.70 -14.38 8.07
CA ASP A 49 -15.46 -15.55 7.63
C ASP A 49 -16.93 -15.20 7.30
N HIS A 50 -17.50 -14.20 7.98
CA HIS A 50 -18.83 -13.67 7.69
C HIS A 50 -18.79 -12.58 6.60
N ALA A 51 -17.81 -11.68 6.65
CA ALA A 51 -17.74 -10.51 5.79
C ALA A 51 -17.45 -10.85 4.34
N VAL A 52 -16.61 -11.87 4.06
CA VAL A 52 -16.22 -12.23 2.68
C VAL A 52 -17.45 -12.55 1.82
N VAL A 53 -18.36 -13.40 2.31
CA VAL A 53 -19.57 -13.80 1.59
C VAL A 53 -20.53 -12.63 1.49
N HIS A 54 -20.88 -12.04 2.65
CA HIS A 54 -21.85 -10.96 2.71
C HIS A 54 -21.44 -9.73 1.87
N ASN A 55 -20.19 -9.30 1.94
CA ASN A 55 -19.72 -8.16 1.17
C ASN A 55 -19.73 -8.46 -0.33
N ALA A 56 -19.36 -9.67 -0.75
CA ALA A 56 -19.40 -10.06 -2.16
C ALA A 56 -20.83 -10.02 -2.72
N GLU A 57 -21.81 -10.54 -1.97
CA GLU A 57 -23.23 -10.53 -2.36
C GLU A 57 -23.80 -9.10 -2.54
N HIS A 58 -23.29 -8.14 -1.77
CA HIS A 58 -23.73 -6.73 -1.80
C HIS A 58 -22.82 -5.82 -2.65
N GLY A 59 -21.85 -6.40 -3.37
CA GLY A 59 -20.92 -5.63 -4.19
C GLY A 59 -19.99 -4.72 -3.37
N LEU A 60 -19.80 -5.02 -2.08
CA LEU A 60 -18.94 -4.25 -1.19
C LEU A 60 -17.51 -4.80 -1.20
N ARG A 61 -16.55 -3.89 -1.11
CA ARG A 61 -15.13 -4.15 -0.94
C ARG A 61 -14.67 -3.45 0.31
N VAL A 62 -13.95 -4.17 1.17
CA VAL A 62 -13.66 -3.70 2.52
C VAL A 62 -12.21 -3.95 2.89
N ALA A 63 -11.57 -2.93 3.46
CA ALA A 63 -10.31 -3.06 4.16
C ALA A 63 -10.51 -2.69 5.63
N LEU A 64 -10.27 -3.66 6.52
CA LEU A 64 -10.35 -3.48 7.97
C LEU A 64 -8.95 -3.54 8.58
N MET A 65 -8.61 -2.55 9.39
CA MET A 65 -7.37 -2.50 10.16
C MET A 65 -7.69 -2.36 11.64
N HIS A 66 -6.99 -3.14 12.47
CA HIS A 66 -6.93 -2.87 13.91
C HIS A 66 -5.61 -2.18 14.27
N LYS A 67 -5.69 -1.06 15.01
CA LYS A 67 -4.53 -0.29 15.45
C LYS A 67 -4.83 0.48 16.74
N CYS A 68 -3.93 0.41 17.72
CA CYS A 68 -4.01 1.18 18.98
C CYS A 68 -5.36 1.05 19.71
N GLY A 69 -5.99 -0.14 19.67
CA GLY A 69 -7.31 -0.38 20.26
C GLY A 69 -8.49 0.19 19.45
N TRP A 70 -8.27 0.50 18.19
CA TRP A 70 -9.30 0.97 17.26
C TRP A 70 -9.44 0.05 16.05
N PHE A 71 -10.67 -0.11 15.57
CA PHE A 71 -10.94 -0.54 14.21
C PHE A 71 -10.99 0.66 13.28
N VAL A 72 -10.38 0.52 12.11
CA VAL A 72 -10.51 1.47 10.99
C VAL A 72 -10.97 0.65 9.79
N GLU A 73 -12.06 1.04 9.18
CA GLU A 73 -12.60 0.33 8.02
C GLU A 73 -12.80 1.28 6.85
N TRP A 74 -12.28 0.87 5.70
CA TRP A 74 -12.51 1.51 4.41
C TRP A 74 -13.43 0.62 3.59
N ILE A 75 -14.55 1.15 3.16
CA ILE A 75 -15.61 0.44 2.44
C ILE A 75 -15.81 1.11 1.09
N GLU A 76 -15.92 0.31 0.04
CA GLU A 76 -16.27 0.77 -1.31
C GLU A 76 -17.39 -0.09 -1.90
N GLY A 77 -18.30 0.54 -2.66
CA GLY A 77 -19.42 -0.14 -3.33
C GLY A 77 -20.64 0.75 -3.50
N PRO A 78 -21.84 0.16 -3.68
CA PRO A 78 -23.10 0.90 -3.70
C PRO A 78 -23.32 1.65 -2.38
N MET A 79 -23.61 2.97 -2.43
CA MET A 79 -23.72 3.82 -1.24
C MET A 79 -24.76 3.29 -0.25
N ALA A 80 -25.90 2.82 -0.73
CA ALA A 80 -26.94 2.23 0.12
C ALA A 80 -26.44 0.99 0.90
N GLY A 81 -25.62 0.14 0.24
CA GLY A 81 -24.99 -1.02 0.90
C GLY A 81 -23.96 -0.60 1.95
N ILE A 82 -23.19 0.47 1.67
CA ILE A 82 -22.23 1.04 2.61
C ILE A 82 -22.95 1.54 3.86
N HIS A 83 -24.01 2.34 3.71
CA HIS A 83 -24.76 2.87 4.84
C HIS A 83 -25.39 1.74 5.66
N ALA A 84 -26.00 0.74 5.01
CA ALA A 84 -26.58 -0.40 5.72
C ALA A 84 -25.50 -1.19 6.52
N LEU A 85 -24.27 -1.33 5.96
CA LEU A 85 -23.17 -1.96 6.69
C LEU A 85 -22.76 -1.11 7.91
N VAL A 86 -22.59 0.19 7.75
CA VAL A 86 -22.19 1.10 8.84
C VAL A 86 -23.24 1.14 9.95
N GLU A 87 -24.54 1.18 9.62
CA GLU A 87 -25.62 1.09 10.60
C GLU A 87 -25.58 -0.20 11.40
N ARG A 88 -25.36 -1.33 10.75
CA ARG A 88 -25.20 -2.62 11.41
C ARG A 88 -23.98 -2.66 12.34
N VAL A 89 -22.85 -2.12 11.89
CA VAL A 89 -21.62 -2.04 12.70
C VAL A 89 -21.80 -1.10 13.89
N ALA A 90 -22.56 -0.02 13.75
CA ALA A 90 -22.85 0.90 14.85
C ALA A 90 -23.65 0.25 16.00
N LEU A 91 -24.39 -0.84 15.69
CA LEU A 91 -25.13 -1.65 16.67
C LEU A 91 -24.31 -2.84 17.20
N ASP A 92 -23.17 -3.14 16.62
CA ASP A 92 -22.32 -4.27 17.01
C ASP A 92 -21.58 -3.94 18.33
N PRO A 93 -21.71 -4.78 19.38
CA PRO A 93 -21.09 -4.52 20.68
C PRO A 93 -19.57 -4.50 20.66
N ARG A 94 -18.93 -5.02 19.59
CA ARG A 94 -17.48 -4.97 19.37
C ARG A 94 -16.98 -3.57 19.01
N HIS A 95 -17.89 -2.66 18.63
CA HIS A 95 -17.57 -1.31 18.20
C HIS A 95 -18.18 -0.26 19.15
N ARG A 96 -17.37 0.72 19.55
CA ARG A 96 -17.84 1.86 20.36
C ARG A 96 -17.41 3.18 19.73
N SER A 97 -18.19 4.22 19.90
CA SER A 97 -17.86 5.59 19.48
C SER A 97 -17.44 5.69 18.01
N LEU A 98 -18.19 5.07 17.11
CA LEU A 98 -17.95 5.11 15.67
C LEU A 98 -17.92 6.56 15.16
N LYS A 99 -16.90 6.88 14.36
CA LYS A 99 -16.67 8.18 13.72
C LYS A 99 -16.42 8.00 12.23
N VAL A 100 -17.30 8.52 11.40
CA VAL A 100 -17.04 8.64 9.96
C VAL A 100 -15.96 9.71 9.76
N VAL A 101 -14.88 9.36 9.07
CA VAL A 101 -13.74 10.24 8.82
C VAL A 101 -13.57 10.59 7.35
N HIS A 102 -14.29 9.89 6.47
CA HIS A 102 -14.35 10.14 5.04
C HIS A 102 -15.62 9.56 4.44
N GLU A 103 -16.25 10.32 3.54
CA GLU A 103 -17.29 9.84 2.65
C GLU A 103 -17.19 10.58 1.32
N SER A 104 -17.26 9.86 0.21
CA SER A 104 -17.21 10.43 -1.13
C SER A 104 -17.74 9.44 -2.17
N VAL A 105 -17.85 9.91 -3.41
CA VAL A 105 -18.06 9.07 -4.59
C VAL A 105 -16.86 9.24 -5.50
N GLY A 106 -16.40 8.17 -6.13
CA GLY A 106 -15.28 8.23 -7.06
C GLY A 106 -14.77 6.85 -7.48
N GLN A 107 -13.65 6.83 -8.16
CA GLN A 107 -13.08 5.59 -8.71
C GLN A 107 -12.78 4.58 -7.62
N PRO A 108 -13.12 3.29 -7.83
CA PRO A 108 -12.81 2.23 -6.87
C PRO A 108 -11.30 2.04 -6.72
N ARG A 109 -10.87 1.73 -5.50
CA ARG A 109 -9.48 1.47 -5.14
C ARG A 109 -9.28 0.12 -4.46
N LEU A 110 -10.33 -0.44 -3.88
CA LEU A 110 -10.30 -1.75 -3.25
C LEU A 110 -10.73 -2.83 -4.25
N PHE A 111 -10.08 -4.00 -4.20
CA PHE A 111 -10.27 -5.08 -5.17
C PHE A 111 -10.91 -6.33 -4.58
N LYS A 112 -10.88 -6.48 -3.26
CA LYS A 112 -11.35 -7.69 -2.58
C LYS A 112 -12.56 -7.39 -1.68
N PRO A 113 -13.48 -8.35 -1.53
CA PRO A 113 -14.59 -8.23 -0.57
C PRO A 113 -14.12 -8.02 0.87
N TRP A 114 -12.90 -8.50 1.17
CA TRP A 114 -12.31 -8.38 2.49
C TRP A 114 -10.78 -8.32 2.45
N ILE A 115 -10.21 -7.40 3.21
CA ILE A 115 -8.79 -7.28 3.49
C ILE A 115 -8.65 -6.95 4.97
N GLY A 116 -8.04 -7.85 5.76
CA GLY A 116 -7.78 -7.63 7.19
C GLY A 116 -6.31 -7.34 7.48
N SER A 117 -6.05 -6.46 8.44
CA SER A 117 -4.69 -6.19 8.92
C SER A 117 -4.65 -5.75 10.38
N ILE A 118 -3.57 -6.08 11.08
CA ILE A 118 -3.29 -5.60 12.44
C ILE A 118 -2.00 -4.78 12.38
N ALA A 119 -2.11 -3.47 12.55
CA ALA A 119 -0.96 -2.58 12.46
C ALA A 119 -0.20 -2.54 13.80
N GLN A 120 1.09 -2.83 13.74
CA GLN A 120 2.02 -2.62 14.84
C GLN A 120 2.38 -1.14 14.94
N SER A 121 2.31 -0.56 16.12
CA SER A 121 2.58 0.86 16.33
C SER A 121 3.09 1.11 17.75
N THR A 122 4.02 2.06 17.85
CA THR A 122 4.47 2.62 19.13
C THR A 122 3.64 3.83 19.55
N GLU A 123 2.68 4.23 18.73
CA GLU A 123 1.78 5.33 19.01
C GLU A 123 0.80 4.97 20.12
N SER A 124 0.56 5.92 21.02
CA SER A 124 -0.42 5.73 22.08
C SER A 124 -1.85 5.77 21.55
N ALA A 125 -2.78 5.08 22.24
CA ALA A 125 -4.20 5.13 21.90
C ALA A 125 -4.76 6.57 21.90
N GLY A 126 -4.24 7.44 22.79
CA GLY A 126 -4.66 8.85 22.86
C GLY A 126 -4.19 9.69 21.68
N GLU A 127 -2.99 9.46 21.16
CA GLU A 127 -2.48 10.12 19.93
C GLU A 127 -3.30 9.67 18.72
N PHE A 128 -3.57 8.38 18.61
CA PHE A 128 -4.41 7.85 17.54
C PHE A 128 -5.82 8.42 17.60
N ALA A 129 -6.45 8.47 18.79
CA ALA A 129 -7.76 9.06 18.99
C ALA A 129 -7.83 10.54 18.56
N ARG A 130 -6.82 11.35 18.93
CA ARG A 130 -6.76 12.77 18.51
C ARG A 130 -6.73 12.89 16.99
N ARG A 131 -6.01 12.02 16.30
CA ARG A 131 -5.96 12.02 14.83
C ARG A 131 -7.29 11.60 14.20
N VAL A 132 -7.95 10.58 14.73
CA VAL A 132 -9.31 10.18 14.31
C VAL A 132 -10.28 11.35 14.48
N MET A 133 -10.26 12.02 15.63
CA MET A 133 -11.14 13.16 15.89
C MET A 133 -10.87 14.33 14.96
N ALA A 134 -9.60 14.66 14.69
CA ALA A 134 -9.23 15.72 13.74
C ALA A 134 -9.74 15.44 12.31
N LEU A 135 -9.65 14.18 11.86
CA LEU A 135 -10.19 13.75 10.57
C LEU A 135 -11.73 13.82 10.54
N HIS A 136 -12.38 13.37 11.61
CA HIS A 136 -13.84 13.44 11.76
C HIS A 136 -14.36 14.88 11.72
N GLU A 137 -13.79 15.77 12.53
CA GLU A 137 -14.15 17.18 12.55
C GLU A 137 -13.98 17.85 11.18
N ARG A 138 -12.92 17.48 10.46
CA ARG A 138 -12.69 17.98 9.12
C ARG A 138 -13.74 17.46 8.14
N HIS A 139 -14.08 16.17 8.21
CA HIS A 139 -15.15 15.58 7.42
C HIS A 139 -16.48 16.28 7.67
N VAL A 140 -16.87 16.48 8.93
CA VAL A 140 -18.11 17.18 9.32
C VAL A 140 -18.16 18.62 8.79
N ARG A 141 -17.00 19.28 8.65
CA ARG A 141 -16.89 20.62 8.04
C ARG A 141 -16.93 20.61 6.51
N GLY A 142 -17.17 19.47 5.87
CA GLY A 142 -17.18 19.31 4.42
C GLY A 142 -15.80 19.42 3.76
N LYS A 143 -14.74 19.28 4.54
CA LYS A 143 -13.34 19.32 4.03
C LYS A 143 -12.79 17.90 3.97
N GLY A 144 -13.10 17.19 2.89
CA GLY A 144 -12.62 15.82 2.67
C GLY A 144 -11.17 15.75 2.18
N TYR A 145 -10.54 14.61 2.42
CA TYR A 145 -9.32 14.18 1.76
C TYR A 145 -9.65 12.98 0.87
N GLU A 146 -8.80 12.64 -0.08
CA GLU A 146 -8.91 11.36 -0.77
C GLU A 146 -8.83 10.18 0.20
N PRO A 147 -9.61 9.10 0.01
CA PRO A 147 -9.68 7.99 0.95
C PRO A 147 -8.33 7.34 1.20
N ALA A 148 -7.49 7.22 0.16
CA ALA A 148 -6.14 6.70 0.31
C ALA A 148 -5.25 7.57 1.22
N SER A 149 -5.45 8.90 1.21
CA SER A 149 -4.73 9.82 2.09
C SER A 149 -5.18 9.69 3.54
N VAL A 150 -6.48 9.56 3.78
CA VAL A 150 -7.05 9.28 5.11
C VAL A 150 -6.50 7.97 5.66
N TRP A 151 -6.56 6.90 4.88
CA TRP A 151 -6.07 5.59 5.29
C TRP A 151 -4.57 5.62 5.62
N ARG A 152 -3.75 6.23 4.74
CA ARG A 152 -2.32 6.35 4.99
C ARG A 152 -2.01 7.10 6.29
N SER A 153 -2.74 8.18 6.57
CA SER A 153 -2.54 8.97 7.80
C SER A 153 -2.90 8.18 9.05
N LEU A 154 -3.88 7.30 8.97
CA LEU A 154 -4.27 6.40 10.07
C LEU A 154 -3.29 5.24 10.23
N CYS A 155 -2.77 4.66 9.12
CA CYS A 155 -1.77 3.59 9.17
C CYS A 155 -0.43 4.07 9.73
N SER A 156 0.07 5.21 9.24
CA SER A 156 1.41 5.72 9.53
C SER A 156 1.36 7.23 9.61
N PRO A 157 1.51 7.82 10.82
CA PRO A 157 1.43 9.27 11.01
C PRO A 157 2.72 9.94 10.53
N LEU A 158 2.92 9.98 9.21
CA LEU A 158 4.03 10.71 8.62
C LEU A 158 3.60 12.16 8.32
N PRO A 159 4.51 13.10 8.48
CA PRO A 159 4.28 14.46 8.00
C PRO A 159 3.86 14.43 6.52
N GLY A 160 2.89 15.23 6.16
CA GLY A 160 2.44 15.32 4.77
C GLY A 160 1.58 14.16 4.25
N HIS A 161 1.09 13.26 5.09
CA HIS A 161 0.07 12.30 4.66
C HIS A 161 -1.33 12.95 4.58
N VAL A 162 -1.64 13.85 5.49
CA VAL A 162 -2.92 14.57 5.57
C VAL A 162 -2.76 16.06 5.36
N GLU A 163 -1.78 16.69 6.03
CA GLU A 163 -1.61 18.15 6.01
C GLU A 163 -1.35 18.68 4.61
N VAL A 164 -0.72 17.88 3.79
CA VAL A 164 -0.36 18.25 2.43
C VAL A 164 -1.46 17.96 1.42
N ALA A 165 -2.29 16.95 1.64
CA ALA A 165 -3.48 16.73 0.81
C ALA A 165 -4.46 17.93 0.88
N ALA A 166 -4.38 18.74 1.93
CA ALA A 166 -5.15 19.97 2.05
C ALA A 166 -4.61 21.14 1.23
N ALA A 167 -3.31 21.14 0.93
CA ALA A 167 -2.65 22.24 0.24
C ALA A 167 -2.39 21.95 -1.24
N ARG A 168 -2.00 20.73 -1.57
CA ARG A 168 -1.78 20.22 -2.95
C ARG A 168 -1.74 18.70 -2.90
N GLU A 169 -2.56 17.99 -3.66
CA GLU A 169 -2.28 16.63 -4.06
C GLU A 169 -0.92 16.66 -4.78
N GLY A 170 0.07 15.96 -4.25
CA GLY A 170 1.36 15.82 -4.91
C GLY A 170 2.56 16.51 -4.28
N THR A 171 2.63 16.69 -2.96
CA THR A 171 3.80 17.32 -2.31
C THR A 171 5.07 16.47 -2.39
N TYR A 172 4.95 15.18 -2.61
CA TYR A 172 6.08 14.28 -2.83
C TYR A 172 5.85 13.43 -4.07
N GLN A 173 6.86 13.35 -4.93
CA GLN A 173 6.94 12.29 -5.92
C GLN A 173 7.09 10.96 -5.16
N ARG A 174 6.03 10.15 -5.13
CA ARG A 174 6.03 8.86 -4.42
C ARG A 174 6.62 7.79 -5.31
N VAL A 175 7.61 7.07 -4.78
CA VAL A 175 8.32 6.01 -5.48
C VAL A 175 8.32 4.78 -4.61
N MET A 176 7.66 3.72 -5.07
CA MET A 176 7.69 2.42 -4.40
C MET A 176 8.92 1.65 -4.88
N MET A 177 9.63 1.02 -3.95
CA MET A 177 10.79 0.18 -4.26
C MET A 177 10.55 -1.24 -3.74
N MET A 178 10.83 -2.21 -4.56
CA MET A 178 10.74 -3.62 -4.23
C MET A 178 11.98 -4.35 -4.74
N SER A 179 12.34 -5.45 -4.11
CA SER A 179 13.45 -6.28 -4.56
C SER A 179 13.05 -7.73 -4.70
N ALA A 180 13.64 -8.42 -5.65
CA ALA A 180 13.50 -9.86 -5.82
C ALA A 180 14.06 -10.61 -4.59
N ARG A 181 15.13 -10.11 -3.99
CA ARG A 181 15.61 -10.51 -2.65
C ARG A 181 14.99 -9.66 -1.55
N GLN A 182 14.77 -10.26 -0.38
CA GLN A 182 13.97 -9.67 0.69
C GLN A 182 14.44 -8.30 1.20
N THR A 183 15.74 -8.00 1.19
CA THR A 183 16.30 -6.81 1.88
C THR A 183 16.78 -5.70 0.96
N GLY A 184 17.03 -5.94 -0.33
CA GLY A 184 17.71 -4.98 -1.20
C GLY A 184 17.09 -3.58 -1.27
N ALA A 185 15.76 -3.47 -1.33
CA ALA A 185 15.07 -2.18 -1.33
C ALA A 185 15.21 -1.46 0.03
N PHE A 186 15.12 -2.21 1.13
CA PHE A 186 15.29 -1.68 2.47
C PHE A 186 16.74 -1.26 2.74
N ASP A 187 17.71 -2.04 2.25
CA ASP A 187 19.13 -1.74 2.42
C ASP A 187 19.52 -0.46 1.66
N LEU A 188 19.02 -0.30 0.43
CA LEU A 188 19.22 0.94 -0.34
C LEU A 188 18.59 2.15 0.38
N LEU A 189 17.36 1.99 0.90
CA LEU A 189 16.67 3.07 1.60
C LEU A 189 17.39 3.45 2.90
N ARG A 190 17.86 2.48 3.69
CA ARG A 190 18.62 2.73 4.93
C ARG A 190 19.97 3.39 4.65
N TRP A 191 20.68 2.92 3.62
CA TRP A 191 21.91 3.56 3.18
C TRP A 191 21.65 5.02 2.81
N LEU A 192 20.62 5.30 2.01
CA LEU A 192 20.29 6.66 1.60
C LEU A 192 19.88 7.53 2.78
N ALA A 193 19.16 6.99 3.74
CA ALA A 193 18.81 7.69 4.97
C ALA A 193 20.07 8.11 5.77
N HIS A 194 21.07 7.24 5.82
CA HIS A 194 22.36 7.56 6.44
C HIS A 194 23.08 8.70 5.70
N GLU A 195 23.19 8.60 4.37
CA GLU A 195 23.87 9.61 3.55
C GLU A 195 23.19 11.00 3.61
N THR A 196 21.86 11.00 3.66
CA THR A 196 21.08 12.27 3.68
C THR A 196 20.76 12.74 5.10
N ARG A 197 21.19 12.02 6.13
CA ARG A 197 20.77 12.22 7.53
C ARG A 197 19.25 12.25 7.69
N GLY A 198 18.57 11.53 6.82
CA GLY A 198 17.11 11.39 6.81
C GLY A 198 16.63 10.43 7.90
N ARG A 199 15.39 10.59 8.31
CA ARG A 199 14.73 9.69 9.27
C ARG A 199 13.89 8.66 8.54
N VAL A 200 14.15 7.37 8.77
CA VAL A 200 13.30 6.28 8.28
C VAL A 200 12.10 6.12 9.21
N ALA A 201 10.92 6.16 8.63
CA ALA A 201 9.70 5.78 9.32
C ALA A 201 9.28 4.37 8.92
N HIS A 202 8.79 3.59 9.88
CA HIS A 202 8.47 2.18 9.70
C HIS A 202 6.97 1.94 9.79
N ARG A 203 6.44 1.08 8.92
CA ARG A 203 5.11 0.52 9.02
C ARG A 203 5.23 -1.00 9.09
N ARG A 204 4.67 -1.57 10.14
CA ARG A 204 4.69 -3.00 10.40
C ARG A 204 3.27 -3.51 10.63
N PHE A 205 2.99 -4.70 10.16
CA PHE A 205 1.75 -5.42 10.41
C PHE A 205 2.05 -6.75 11.08
N ALA A 206 1.13 -7.21 11.92
CA ALA A 206 1.22 -8.55 12.49
C ALA A 206 1.10 -9.59 11.38
N GLY A 207 1.88 -10.65 11.48
CA GLY A 207 1.87 -11.76 10.55
C GLY A 207 0.74 -12.75 10.78
N SER A 208 0.67 -13.72 9.87
CA SER A 208 -0.26 -14.85 9.97
C SER A 208 0.10 -15.82 11.10
N VAL A 209 1.36 -15.80 11.54
CA VAL A 209 1.87 -16.56 12.69
C VAL A 209 2.03 -15.59 13.86
N HIS A 210 1.68 -16.04 15.07
CA HIS A 210 1.85 -15.26 16.29
C HIS A 210 3.29 -14.75 16.41
N ASP A 211 3.46 -13.48 16.75
CA ASP A 211 4.75 -12.78 16.85
C ASP A 211 5.53 -12.56 15.54
N ALA A 212 5.01 -12.98 14.38
CA ALA A 212 5.62 -12.69 13.08
C ALA A 212 5.09 -11.38 12.48
N LEU A 213 5.88 -10.77 11.60
CA LEU A 213 5.47 -9.65 10.75
C LEU A 213 5.38 -10.12 9.30
N ASP A 214 4.20 -10.06 8.70
CA ASP A 214 3.98 -10.49 7.32
C ASP A 214 4.33 -9.41 6.30
N VAL A 215 4.08 -8.15 6.65
CA VAL A 215 4.29 -7.01 5.76
C VAL A 215 5.01 -5.90 6.48
N GLU A 216 6.01 -5.37 5.81
CA GLU A 216 6.73 -4.20 6.27
C GLU A 216 6.92 -3.19 5.13
N SER A 217 6.95 -1.91 5.52
CA SER A 217 7.30 -0.81 4.64
C SER A 217 8.13 0.19 5.40
N ASP A 218 9.21 0.65 4.78
CA ASP A 218 10.04 1.73 5.28
C ASP A 218 9.87 2.94 4.39
N TYR A 219 9.77 4.13 4.97
CA TYR A 219 9.57 5.41 4.29
C TYR A 219 10.74 6.32 4.55
N LEU A 220 11.22 6.97 3.51
CA LEU A 220 12.22 8.04 3.58
C LEU A 220 11.75 9.24 2.77
N ASP A 221 11.69 10.40 3.41
CA ASP A 221 11.41 11.67 2.75
C ASP A 221 12.71 12.37 2.39
N LEU A 222 12.79 12.80 1.14
CA LEU A 222 13.89 13.55 0.55
C LEU A 222 13.34 14.91 0.02
N PRO A 223 13.16 15.90 0.90
CA PRO A 223 12.50 17.16 0.53
C PRO A 223 13.27 17.95 -0.54
N ASP A 224 14.59 17.83 -0.56
CA ASP A 224 15.47 18.59 -1.46
C ASP A 224 15.72 17.87 -2.80
N GLN A 225 15.02 16.77 -3.07
CA GLN A 225 15.17 16.00 -4.31
C GLN A 225 14.00 16.27 -5.26
N GLY A 226 14.27 17.00 -6.36
CA GLY A 226 13.28 17.39 -7.35
C GLY A 226 12.34 18.52 -6.89
N PRO A 227 11.45 19.02 -7.75
CA PRO A 227 10.59 20.18 -7.47
C PRO A 227 9.61 20.02 -6.32
N GLN A 228 9.22 18.78 -6.06
CA GLN A 228 8.20 18.45 -5.06
C GLN A 228 8.77 17.68 -3.86
N GLY A 229 10.09 17.41 -3.85
CA GLY A 229 10.66 16.42 -2.96
C GLY A 229 10.25 14.97 -3.35
N ARG A 230 10.90 13.99 -2.76
CA ARG A 230 10.64 12.57 -3.01
C ARG A 230 10.33 11.83 -1.74
N ARG A 231 9.36 10.93 -1.80
CA ARG A 231 9.10 9.92 -0.77
C ARG A 231 9.42 8.56 -1.34
N LEU A 232 10.49 7.95 -0.87
CA LEU A 232 10.86 6.59 -1.21
C LEU A 232 10.19 5.63 -0.22
N ILE A 233 9.63 4.53 -0.74
CA ILE A 233 8.87 3.56 0.03
C ILE A 233 9.41 2.17 -0.29
N ALA A 234 10.26 1.62 0.57
CA ALA A 234 10.68 0.23 0.45
C ALA A 234 9.55 -0.68 0.95
N ASN A 235 9.09 -1.59 0.12
CA ASN A 235 8.02 -2.53 0.42
C ASN A 235 8.51 -3.98 0.36
N ALA A 236 8.08 -4.78 1.34
CA ALA A 236 8.25 -6.23 1.28
C ALA A 236 7.41 -6.83 0.14
N ARG A 237 7.90 -7.92 -0.50
CA ARG A 237 7.19 -8.61 -1.58
C ARG A 237 5.77 -9.03 -1.22
N LYS A 238 5.58 -9.50 0.01
CA LYS A 238 4.25 -9.83 0.55
C LYS A 238 3.27 -8.65 0.55
N GLY A 239 3.78 -7.41 0.55
CA GLY A 239 2.97 -6.21 0.45
C GLY A 239 2.11 -6.14 -0.80
N LEU A 240 2.56 -6.71 -1.93
CA LEU A 240 1.75 -6.80 -3.15
C LEU A 240 0.54 -7.73 -3.00
N ALA A 241 0.61 -8.75 -2.15
CA ALA A 241 -0.51 -9.63 -1.88
C ALA A 241 -1.60 -8.97 -1.04
N MET A 242 -1.25 -7.92 -0.30
CA MET A 242 -2.22 -7.15 0.48
C MET A 242 -2.98 -6.18 -0.42
N GLY A 243 -4.25 -6.43 -0.61
CA GLY A 243 -5.11 -5.63 -1.48
C GLY A 243 -5.13 -4.13 -1.15
N VAL A 244 -4.84 -3.74 0.10
CA VAL A 244 -4.67 -2.33 0.49
C VAL A 244 -3.46 -1.67 -0.20
N THR A 245 -2.40 -2.39 -0.50
CA THR A 245 -1.25 -1.86 -1.25
C THR A 245 -1.67 -1.49 -2.68
N HIS A 246 -2.58 -2.27 -3.28
CA HIS A 246 -3.14 -1.98 -4.60
C HIS A 246 -3.87 -0.64 -4.63
N ALA A 247 -4.60 -0.30 -3.58
CA ALA A 247 -5.33 0.96 -3.47
C ALA A 247 -4.42 2.20 -3.55
N PHE A 248 -3.13 2.04 -3.27
CA PHE A 248 -2.15 3.12 -3.28
C PHE A 248 -1.31 3.19 -4.56
N LEU A 249 -1.31 2.17 -5.41
CA LEU A 249 -0.50 2.16 -6.64
C LEU A 249 -0.75 3.36 -7.54
N PRO A 250 -2.01 3.82 -7.74
CA PRO A 250 -2.28 5.01 -8.55
C PRO A 250 -1.62 6.30 -8.07
N ASP A 251 -1.21 6.34 -6.80
CA ASP A 251 -0.58 7.52 -6.19
C ASP A 251 0.95 7.53 -6.32
N HIS A 252 1.53 6.50 -6.95
CA HIS A 252 2.97 6.40 -7.15
C HIS A 252 3.34 6.86 -8.57
N ALA A 253 4.36 7.68 -8.68
CA ALA A 253 4.95 8.06 -9.97
C ALA A 253 5.67 6.87 -10.62
N ALA A 254 6.30 6.04 -9.79
CA ALA A 254 7.03 4.87 -10.25
C ALA A 254 7.02 3.73 -9.23
N VAL A 255 7.16 2.49 -9.74
CA VAL A 255 7.55 1.32 -8.97
C VAL A 255 8.90 0.82 -9.47
N VAL A 256 9.87 0.80 -8.58
CA VAL A 256 11.25 0.38 -8.84
C VAL A 256 11.40 -1.08 -8.44
N LEU A 257 11.83 -1.89 -9.39
CA LEU A 257 12.24 -3.27 -9.16
C LEU A 257 13.76 -3.31 -9.06
N LEU A 258 14.29 -3.54 -7.86
CA LEU A 258 15.70 -3.88 -7.69
C LEU A 258 15.89 -5.31 -8.20
N LEU A 259 16.55 -5.41 -9.34
CA LEU A 259 16.77 -6.67 -10.04
C LEU A 259 17.89 -7.47 -9.36
N ASP A 260 17.79 -8.77 -9.43
CA ASP A 260 18.78 -9.71 -8.92
C ASP A 260 19.45 -10.44 -10.08
N ALA A 261 20.60 -11.05 -9.82
CA ALA A 261 21.24 -11.97 -10.75
C ALA A 261 20.36 -13.20 -11.08
N ASP A 262 19.42 -13.55 -10.21
CA ASP A 262 18.39 -14.55 -10.47
C ASP A 262 17.25 -13.97 -11.32
N ALA A 263 17.33 -14.19 -12.63
CA ALA A 263 16.32 -13.77 -13.59
C ALA A 263 14.91 -14.28 -13.23
N GLY A 264 14.81 -15.52 -12.76
CA GLY A 264 13.52 -16.12 -12.42
C GLY A 264 12.83 -15.45 -11.24
N GLN A 265 13.59 -14.99 -10.23
CA GLN A 265 13.00 -14.22 -9.13
C GLN A 265 12.57 -12.82 -9.57
N SER A 266 13.36 -12.16 -10.41
CA SER A 266 13.05 -10.85 -10.96
C SER A 266 11.80 -10.91 -11.84
N LEU A 267 11.69 -11.92 -12.70
CA LEU A 267 10.52 -12.11 -13.57
C LEU A 267 9.25 -12.39 -12.75
N ARG A 268 9.31 -13.30 -11.77
CA ARG A 268 8.16 -13.60 -10.90
C ARG A 268 7.67 -12.36 -10.13
N LEU A 269 8.58 -11.51 -9.64
CA LEU A 269 8.21 -10.28 -8.96
C LEU A 269 7.54 -9.31 -9.93
N LEU A 270 8.10 -9.17 -11.15
CA LEU A 270 7.52 -8.33 -12.19
C LEU A 270 6.12 -8.82 -12.58
N GLU A 271 5.93 -10.09 -12.86
CA GLU A 271 4.63 -10.66 -13.25
C GLU A 271 3.55 -10.36 -12.20
N ARG A 272 3.88 -10.53 -10.93
CA ARG A 272 2.99 -10.17 -9.82
C ARG A 272 2.63 -8.67 -9.82
N LEU A 273 3.62 -7.81 -10.02
CA LEU A 273 3.38 -6.38 -10.10
C LEU A 273 2.51 -6.02 -11.31
N LEU A 274 2.75 -6.63 -12.45
CA LEU A 274 2.01 -6.35 -13.68
C LEU A 274 0.53 -6.71 -13.54
N VAL A 275 0.21 -7.86 -12.92
CA VAL A 275 -1.19 -8.23 -12.61
C VAL A 275 -1.88 -7.15 -11.80
N VAL A 276 -1.21 -6.62 -10.79
CA VAL A 276 -1.76 -5.56 -9.93
C VAL A 276 -1.90 -4.24 -10.69
N CYS A 277 -0.89 -3.86 -11.48
CA CYS A 277 -0.90 -2.62 -12.27
C CYS A 277 -1.96 -2.62 -13.37
N GLN A 278 -2.33 -3.78 -13.92
CA GLN A 278 -3.42 -3.86 -14.90
C GLN A 278 -4.79 -3.52 -14.30
N GLN A 279 -4.95 -3.71 -13.00
CA GLN A 279 -6.20 -3.45 -12.28
C GLN A 279 -6.40 -1.98 -11.90
N VAL A 280 -5.37 -1.13 -12.03
CA VAL A 280 -5.46 0.28 -11.67
C VAL A 280 -5.47 1.19 -12.89
N ARG A 281 -6.27 2.28 -12.83
CA ARG A 281 -6.42 3.21 -13.95
C ARG A 281 -5.17 4.07 -14.17
N HIS A 282 -4.63 4.65 -13.09
CA HIS A 282 -3.38 5.39 -13.13
C HIS A 282 -2.23 4.43 -12.83
N ARG A 283 -1.48 4.11 -13.86
CA ARG A 283 -0.42 3.10 -13.80
C ARG A 283 0.93 3.78 -13.56
N PRO A 284 1.66 3.40 -12.50
CA PRO A 284 3.01 3.92 -12.28
C PRO A 284 3.96 3.45 -13.39
N ALA A 285 5.01 4.22 -13.64
CA ALA A 285 6.12 3.73 -14.47
C ALA A 285 6.84 2.58 -13.74
N ILE A 286 7.25 1.56 -14.49
CA ILE A 286 8.05 0.45 -13.96
C ILE A 286 9.51 0.73 -14.26
N ILE A 287 10.34 0.78 -13.23
CA ILE A 287 11.78 1.04 -13.36
C ILE A 287 12.55 -0.22 -12.97
N GLY A 288 13.28 -0.80 -13.91
CA GLY A 288 14.28 -1.85 -13.61
C GLY A 288 15.58 -1.21 -13.13
N LEU A 289 16.04 -1.55 -11.93
CA LEU A 289 17.22 -0.98 -11.30
C LEU A 289 18.26 -2.06 -11.01
N GLY A 290 19.48 -1.86 -11.48
CA GLY A 290 20.64 -2.66 -11.08
C GLY A 290 20.82 -3.95 -11.85
N ALA A 291 20.24 -4.07 -13.05
CA ALA A 291 20.48 -5.21 -13.91
C ALA A 291 21.54 -4.90 -14.99
N ASP A 292 22.62 -5.63 -14.92
CA ASP A 292 23.54 -5.83 -16.05
C ASP A 292 23.25 -7.20 -16.70
N GLY A 293 21.97 -7.61 -16.77
CA GLY A 293 21.57 -8.97 -17.09
C GLY A 293 20.99 -9.12 -18.48
N TRP A 294 21.32 -10.25 -19.14
CA TRP A 294 20.76 -10.68 -20.42
C TRP A 294 19.23 -10.79 -20.43
N PHE A 295 18.58 -10.86 -19.25
CA PHE A 295 17.13 -11.02 -19.08
C PHE A 295 16.35 -9.69 -19.05
N VAL A 296 17.03 -8.54 -19.06
CA VAL A 296 16.36 -7.22 -19.04
C VAL A 296 15.43 -7.01 -20.23
N PRO A 297 15.80 -7.39 -21.47
CA PRO A 297 14.90 -7.29 -22.62
C PRO A 297 13.61 -8.11 -22.45
N GLU A 298 13.67 -9.25 -21.76
CA GLU A 298 12.50 -10.07 -21.46
C GLU A 298 11.55 -9.35 -20.48
N LEU A 299 12.09 -8.73 -19.43
CA LEU A 299 11.30 -7.93 -18.48
C LEU A 299 10.67 -6.71 -19.17
N GLN A 300 11.40 -6.02 -20.02
CA GLN A 300 10.90 -4.91 -20.82
C GLN A 300 9.75 -5.37 -21.70
N THR A 301 9.95 -6.43 -22.49
CA THR A 301 8.91 -7.00 -23.36
C THR A 301 7.66 -7.37 -22.59
N ALA A 302 7.82 -8.06 -21.44
CA ALA A 302 6.71 -8.45 -20.58
C ALA A 302 5.91 -7.25 -20.04
N THR A 303 6.58 -6.13 -19.79
CA THR A 303 5.97 -4.90 -19.30
C THR A 303 5.24 -4.14 -20.40
N GLU A 304 5.91 -3.93 -21.52
CA GLU A 304 5.39 -3.19 -22.67
C GLU A 304 4.20 -3.91 -23.33
N THR A 305 4.23 -5.25 -23.40
CA THR A 305 3.10 -6.05 -23.89
C THR A 305 1.82 -5.84 -23.09
N ARG A 306 1.95 -5.44 -21.83
CA ARG A 306 0.82 -5.09 -20.95
C ARG A 306 0.46 -3.60 -20.94
N GLY A 307 1.06 -2.83 -21.84
CA GLY A 307 0.79 -1.38 -21.99
C GLY A 307 1.30 -0.53 -20.82
N LEU A 308 2.36 -0.97 -20.15
CA LEU A 308 3.04 -0.24 -19.08
C LEU A 308 4.37 0.32 -19.59
N PRO A 309 4.75 1.55 -19.18
CA PRO A 309 6.06 2.07 -19.53
C PRO A 309 7.15 1.36 -18.71
N TRP A 310 8.16 0.86 -19.42
CA TRP A 310 9.39 0.35 -18.83
C TRP A 310 10.50 1.38 -18.95
N LEU A 311 11.19 1.62 -17.85
CA LEU A 311 12.37 2.47 -17.78
C LEU A 311 13.51 1.68 -17.17
N GLU A 312 14.73 1.90 -17.67
CA GLU A 312 15.92 1.23 -17.20
C GLU A 312 16.86 2.20 -16.48
N ALA A 313 17.21 1.88 -15.25
CA ALA A 313 18.21 2.59 -14.47
C ALA A 313 19.52 1.76 -14.48
N ARG A 314 20.40 2.07 -15.45
CA ARG A 314 21.69 1.40 -15.62
C ARG A 314 22.70 1.93 -14.62
N THR A 315 23.39 0.99 -13.96
CA THR A 315 24.47 1.34 -13.02
C THR A 315 25.81 1.38 -13.74
N GLY A 316 26.58 2.43 -13.52
CA GLY A 316 27.97 2.52 -13.97
C GLY A 316 28.93 1.75 -13.06
N ASP A 317 30.20 1.67 -13.45
CA ASP A 317 31.27 1.06 -12.67
C ASP A 317 31.91 2.05 -11.68
N GLY A 318 32.58 1.54 -10.66
CA GLY A 318 33.56 2.29 -9.85
C GLY A 318 33.11 2.87 -8.50
N GLU A 319 31.82 2.95 -8.20
CA GLU A 319 31.34 3.49 -6.92
C GLU A 319 30.83 2.35 -5.97
N PRO A 320 30.64 2.64 -4.67
CA PRO A 320 29.95 1.72 -3.79
C PRO A 320 28.58 1.35 -4.35
N LYS A 321 28.17 0.09 -4.19
CA LYS A 321 26.95 -0.47 -4.81
C LYS A 321 25.71 0.43 -4.63
N HIS A 322 25.43 0.90 -3.42
CA HIS A 322 24.23 1.70 -3.14
C HIS A 322 24.30 3.09 -3.76
N ALA A 323 25.50 3.72 -3.83
CA ALA A 323 25.70 5.01 -4.48
C ALA A 323 25.41 4.92 -5.98
N ARG A 324 25.91 3.87 -6.66
CA ARG A 324 25.61 3.59 -8.08
C ARG A 324 24.12 3.39 -8.33
N LEU A 325 23.47 2.54 -7.50
CA LEU A 325 22.04 2.30 -7.61
C LEU A 325 21.23 3.59 -7.44
N TRP A 326 21.57 4.40 -6.45
CA TRP A 326 20.90 5.68 -6.24
C TRP A 326 21.15 6.67 -7.37
N GLY A 327 22.39 6.84 -7.84
CA GLY A 327 22.73 7.72 -8.94
C GLY A 327 21.96 7.38 -10.23
N ALA A 328 21.89 6.09 -10.57
CA ALA A 328 21.12 5.60 -11.70
C ALA A 328 19.62 5.84 -11.54
N LEU A 329 19.06 5.51 -10.38
CA LEU A 329 17.66 5.71 -10.09
C LEU A 329 17.29 7.19 -10.11
N LYS A 330 18.08 8.04 -9.46
CA LYS A 330 17.87 9.50 -9.43
C LYS A 330 17.77 10.08 -10.82
N THR A 331 18.68 9.71 -11.73
CA THR A 331 18.68 10.16 -13.12
C THR A 331 17.36 9.85 -13.85
N VAL A 332 16.80 8.67 -13.63
CA VAL A 332 15.50 8.28 -14.22
C VAL A 332 14.35 9.04 -13.57
N LEU A 333 14.36 9.18 -12.24
CA LEU A 333 13.30 9.89 -11.51
C LEU A 333 13.27 11.39 -11.82
N ASP A 334 14.41 12.01 -12.08
CA ASP A 334 14.50 13.44 -12.49
C ASP A 334 13.83 13.70 -13.85
N ARG A 335 13.67 12.68 -14.69
CA ARG A 335 12.97 12.79 -15.98
C ARG A 335 11.47 12.53 -15.89
N LEU A 336 11.01 11.95 -14.79
CA LEU A 336 9.59 11.64 -14.55
C LEU A 336 8.85 12.76 -13.81
N GLY A 337 9.54 13.70 -13.22
CA GLY A 337 8.99 14.86 -12.50
C GLY A 337 9.28 16.14 -13.22
#